data_25806d51a4304dd8406ff58ed8a7c17e
#
_entry.id   25806d51a4304dd8406ff58ed8a7c17e
#
_cell.length_a   1.000
_cell.length_b   1.000
_cell.length_c   1.000
_cell.angle_alpha   90.00
_cell.angle_beta   90.00
_cell.angle_gamma   90.00
#
_symmetry.space_group_name_H-M   'P 1'
#
loop_
_entity.id
_entity.type
_entity.pdbx_description
1 polymer ?
#
loop_
_entity_poly.entity_id
_entity_poly.type
_entity_poly.pdbx_seq_one_letter_code
_entity_poly.pdbx_strand_id
1 'polypeptide(L)'
;MDYEVRHIRQDEWPLLEDFLYEAIFVPEGFEGEVPRSVIHDDPKCRAAFEGFGLLSDDRAVVAVVDGEAVGACWVRTTDEYGHIDDETPSFSISLYRPYRGKGLGTAMMRALLGELRDAGYTRASLSVQKENPALHLYERMGFRIVGDGFDETEWLMVCGLNRATALEIRRAEPDDVPNLVEMRITQLLEEGAQESVNLRPALRDHYFRHLADSTFFSWVAFADGRMVATSGLSIVEKPPYFGCPTGKIGLVSGMYTKPAWRRQGIARDLLFRIVDEARAQGCGAVQITASDEGVPLYRSVGFVRNANFLQLAL
;
A
#
# COMPACT_ATOMS: atom_id res chain seq x y z
N MET A 1 11.03 29.93 9.79
CA MET A 1 9.72 30.51 9.42
C MET A 1 8.69 29.70 10.17
N ASP A 2 7.94 30.35 11.03
CA ASP A 2 6.80 29.72 11.70
C ASP A 2 5.62 29.68 10.74
N TYR A 3 4.94 28.57 10.66
CA TYR A 3 3.76 28.39 9.83
C TYR A 3 2.78 27.44 10.52
N GLU A 4 1.51 27.57 10.19
CA GLU A 4 0.44 26.68 10.61
C GLU A 4 -0.14 25.99 9.36
N VAL A 5 -0.51 24.72 9.50
CA VAL A 5 -1.36 24.03 8.52
C VAL A 5 -2.69 23.73 9.20
N ARG A 6 -3.77 24.25 8.64
CA ARG A 6 -5.13 24.07 9.16
C ARG A 6 -6.15 23.89 8.05
N HIS A 7 -7.33 23.45 8.41
CA HIS A 7 -8.46 23.45 7.48
C HIS A 7 -8.72 24.84 6.92
N ILE A 8 -9.07 24.90 5.64
CA ILE A 8 -9.54 26.11 5.00
C ILE A 8 -10.87 26.57 5.61
N ARG A 9 -11.04 27.84 5.91
CA ARG A 9 -12.30 28.39 6.38
C ARG A 9 -13.23 28.66 5.20
N GLN A 10 -14.53 28.71 5.47
CA GLN A 10 -15.53 28.93 4.42
C GLN A 10 -15.34 30.29 3.72
N ASP A 11 -14.95 31.33 4.44
CA ASP A 11 -14.64 32.65 3.90
C ASP A 11 -13.35 32.68 3.04
N GLU A 12 -12.53 31.64 3.12
CA GLU A 12 -11.31 31.46 2.35
C GLU A 12 -11.50 30.61 1.07
N TRP A 13 -12.64 29.96 0.87
CA TRP A 13 -12.87 29.12 -0.32
C TRP A 13 -12.60 29.85 -1.65
N PRO A 14 -12.91 31.13 -1.81
CA PRO A 14 -12.56 31.85 -3.04
C PRO A 14 -11.06 31.89 -3.36
N LEU A 15 -10.19 31.71 -2.35
CA LEU A 15 -8.74 31.65 -2.57
C LEU A 15 -8.29 30.43 -3.39
N LEU A 16 -9.11 29.36 -3.43
CA LEU A 16 -8.79 28.17 -4.23
C LEU A 16 -8.68 28.49 -5.72
N GLU A 17 -9.42 29.48 -6.21
CA GLU A 17 -9.27 29.96 -7.58
C GLU A 17 -7.89 30.58 -7.81
N ASP A 18 -7.42 31.44 -6.91
CA ASP A 18 -6.09 32.03 -6.98
C ASP A 18 -5.00 30.96 -6.86
N PHE A 19 -5.17 30.02 -5.95
CA PHE A 19 -4.25 28.91 -5.79
C PHE A 19 -4.24 27.95 -6.98
N LEU A 20 -5.37 27.74 -7.65
CA LEU A 20 -5.38 26.95 -8.88
C LEU A 20 -4.59 27.65 -9.99
N TYR A 21 -4.75 28.96 -10.14
CA TYR A 21 -3.96 29.70 -11.10
C TYR A 21 -2.45 29.61 -10.82
N GLU A 22 -2.05 29.71 -9.55
CA GLU A 22 -0.65 29.50 -9.10
C GLU A 22 -0.16 28.04 -9.28
N ALA A 23 -1.06 27.07 -9.41
CA ALA A 23 -0.72 25.66 -9.66
C ALA A 23 -0.34 25.42 -11.12
N ILE A 24 -0.75 26.29 -12.05
CA ILE A 24 -0.44 26.16 -13.48
C ILE A 24 1.08 26.16 -13.64
N PHE A 25 1.59 25.07 -14.17
CA PHE A 25 3.01 24.95 -14.47
C PHE A 25 3.34 25.71 -15.75
N VAL A 26 4.34 26.56 -15.67
CA VAL A 26 4.89 27.28 -16.82
C VAL A 26 6.29 26.75 -17.07
N PRO A 27 6.54 26.07 -18.20
CA PRO A 27 7.87 25.53 -18.53
C PRO A 27 8.93 26.61 -18.61
N GLU A 28 10.18 26.25 -18.37
CA GLU A 28 11.32 27.15 -18.52
C GLU A 28 11.45 27.57 -19.99
N GLY A 29 11.54 28.87 -20.24
CA GLY A 29 11.60 29.45 -21.61
C GLY A 29 10.25 29.84 -22.21
N PHE A 30 9.16 29.72 -21.49
CA PHE A 30 7.87 30.26 -21.93
C PHE A 30 7.89 31.79 -21.90
N GLU A 31 7.72 32.41 -23.08
CA GLU A 31 7.64 33.85 -23.21
C GLU A 31 6.17 34.31 -23.20
N GLY A 32 5.75 34.93 -22.10
CA GLY A 32 4.40 35.47 -21.94
C GLY A 32 3.82 35.26 -20.55
N GLU A 33 2.62 35.76 -20.32
CA GLU A 33 1.82 35.51 -19.14
C GLU A 33 0.69 34.55 -19.51
N VAL A 34 0.43 33.53 -18.69
CA VAL A 34 -0.76 32.67 -18.81
C VAL A 34 -1.98 33.53 -18.43
N PRO A 35 -2.95 33.73 -19.33
CA PRO A 35 -4.11 34.54 -18.98
C PRO A 35 -4.95 33.87 -17.88
N ARG A 36 -5.45 34.66 -16.93
CA ARG A 36 -6.29 34.09 -15.84
C ARG A 36 -7.55 33.42 -16.35
N SER A 37 -8.03 33.80 -17.53
CA SER A 37 -9.20 33.17 -18.15
C SER A 37 -9.02 31.66 -18.37
N VAL A 38 -7.80 31.14 -18.43
CA VAL A 38 -7.53 29.73 -18.67
C VAL A 38 -8.21 28.85 -17.64
N ILE A 39 -8.25 29.25 -16.36
CA ILE A 39 -8.91 28.45 -15.30
C ILE A 39 -10.44 28.47 -15.38
N HIS A 40 -11.01 29.48 -16.10
CA HIS A 40 -12.45 29.58 -16.32
C HIS A 40 -12.87 28.99 -17.67
N ASP A 41 -12.01 29.08 -18.68
CA ASP A 41 -12.29 28.58 -20.03
C ASP A 41 -12.19 27.07 -20.12
N ASP A 42 -11.30 26.46 -19.30
CA ASP A 42 -11.12 25.01 -19.23
C ASP A 42 -12.06 24.35 -18.22
N PRO A 43 -12.96 23.42 -18.67
CA PRO A 43 -13.89 22.74 -17.78
C PRO A 43 -13.20 21.93 -16.67
N LYS A 44 -12.04 21.32 -16.92
CA LYS A 44 -11.28 20.55 -15.93
C LYS A 44 -10.66 21.42 -14.86
N CYS A 45 -10.16 22.58 -15.22
CA CYS A 45 -9.72 23.59 -14.27
C CYS A 45 -10.88 24.09 -13.39
N ARG A 46 -12.04 24.40 -14.00
CA ARG A 46 -13.23 24.80 -13.23
C ARG A 46 -13.67 23.73 -12.25
N ALA A 47 -13.66 22.46 -12.66
CA ALA A 47 -14.03 21.35 -11.81
C ALA A 47 -13.19 21.27 -10.52
N ALA A 48 -11.96 21.76 -10.54
CA ALA A 48 -11.07 21.73 -9.38
C ALA A 48 -11.45 22.73 -8.27
N PHE A 49 -12.19 23.82 -8.55
CA PHE A 49 -12.51 24.85 -7.55
C PHE A 49 -13.99 25.27 -7.53
N GLU A 50 -14.69 25.24 -8.67
CA GLU A 50 -16.06 25.76 -8.77
C GLU A 50 -17.00 24.92 -7.89
N GLY A 51 -17.79 25.62 -7.06
CA GLY A 51 -18.72 24.95 -6.12
C GLY A 51 -18.02 24.14 -5.02
N PHE A 52 -16.78 24.48 -4.65
CA PHE A 52 -16.11 23.86 -3.52
C PHE A 52 -16.93 23.98 -2.24
N GLY A 53 -17.01 22.88 -1.46
CA GLY A 53 -17.83 22.78 -0.25
C GLY A 53 -19.26 22.29 -0.49
N LEU A 54 -19.68 22.06 -1.74
CA LEU A 54 -20.97 21.46 -2.06
C LEU A 54 -20.95 19.93 -2.05
N LEU A 55 -19.78 19.32 -2.25
CA LEU A 55 -19.62 17.86 -2.22
C LEU A 55 -19.16 17.43 -0.84
N SER A 56 -19.63 16.27 -0.38
CA SER A 56 -19.21 15.66 0.89
C SER A 56 -17.72 15.32 0.95
N ASP A 57 -17.12 15.18 -0.22
CA ASP A 57 -15.72 14.77 -0.39
C ASP A 57 -14.76 15.96 -0.50
N ASP A 58 -15.28 17.17 -0.65
CA ASP A 58 -14.47 18.38 -0.69
C ASP A 58 -13.71 18.58 0.63
N ARG A 59 -12.38 18.56 0.57
CA ARG A 59 -11.49 18.84 1.70
C ARG A 59 -10.35 19.72 1.27
N ALA A 60 -9.99 20.66 2.13
CA ALA A 60 -8.84 21.52 1.88
C ALA A 60 -8.13 21.92 3.16
N VAL A 61 -6.82 22.01 3.08
CA VAL A 61 -5.96 22.62 4.10
C VAL A 61 -5.18 23.77 3.49
N VAL A 62 -4.91 24.77 4.30
CA VAL A 62 -4.08 25.93 3.94
C VAL A 62 -2.84 25.99 4.81
N ALA A 63 -1.73 26.46 4.21
CA ALA A 63 -0.57 26.90 4.94
C ALA A 63 -0.70 28.39 5.25
N VAL A 64 -0.57 28.74 6.52
CA VAL A 64 -0.70 30.12 7.01
C VAL A 64 0.65 30.60 7.55
N VAL A 65 1.09 31.77 7.13
CA VAL A 65 2.29 32.46 7.60
C VAL A 65 1.90 33.88 7.96
N ASP A 66 2.26 34.36 9.13
CA ASP A 66 1.93 35.70 9.62
C ASP A 66 0.43 36.04 9.55
N GLY A 67 -0.43 35.04 9.69
CA GLY A 67 -1.89 35.17 9.64
C GLY A 67 -2.51 35.10 8.24
N GLU A 68 -1.71 35.05 7.19
CA GLU A 68 -2.15 35.02 5.79
C GLU A 68 -2.04 33.61 5.18
N ALA A 69 -3.05 33.17 4.42
CA ALA A 69 -3.00 31.92 3.66
C ALA A 69 -2.05 32.07 2.47
N VAL A 70 -0.95 31.34 2.47
CA VAL A 70 0.12 31.43 1.47
C VAL A 70 0.16 30.26 0.50
N GLY A 71 -0.70 29.28 0.70
CA GLY A 71 -0.87 28.11 -0.15
C GLY A 71 -2.03 27.26 0.30
N ALA A 72 -2.54 26.44 -0.60
CA ALA A 72 -3.58 25.46 -0.34
C ALA A 72 -3.26 24.11 -0.94
N CYS A 73 -3.79 23.06 -0.30
CA CYS A 73 -3.86 21.72 -0.83
C CYS A 73 -5.29 21.23 -0.63
N TRP A 74 -5.93 20.78 -1.70
CA TRP A 74 -7.33 20.36 -1.64
C TRP A 74 -7.59 19.13 -2.50
N VAL A 75 -8.69 18.47 -2.26
CA VAL A 75 -9.15 17.31 -3.03
C VAL A 75 -10.61 17.42 -3.36
N ARG A 76 -10.97 16.82 -4.48
CA ARG A 76 -12.33 16.66 -4.99
C ARG A 76 -12.49 15.32 -5.72
N THR A 77 -13.74 14.89 -5.89
CA THR A 77 -14.12 13.76 -6.77
C THR A 77 -14.87 14.26 -8.02
N THR A 78 -14.35 15.33 -8.62
CA THR A 78 -14.90 15.96 -9.83
C THR A 78 -14.06 15.59 -11.05
N ASP A 79 -14.59 15.76 -12.26
CA ASP A 79 -13.89 15.48 -13.53
C ASP A 79 -12.80 16.52 -13.82
N GLU A 80 -11.78 16.59 -12.96
CA GLU A 80 -10.57 17.37 -13.14
C GLU A 80 -9.42 16.53 -13.76
N TYR A 81 -8.25 17.14 -13.98
CA TYR A 81 -7.11 16.49 -14.66
C TYR A 81 -6.62 15.21 -13.97
N GLY A 82 -6.67 15.16 -12.64
CA GLY A 82 -6.23 14.00 -11.87
C GLY A 82 -7.34 12.95 -11.60
N HIS A 83 -8.57 13.19 -12.11
CA HIS A 83 -9.70 12.29 -11.88
C HIS A 83 -9.49 10.91 -12.49
N ILE A 84 -9.81 9.87 -11.72
CA ILE A 84 -9.76 8.46 -12.13
C ILE A 84 -11.16 7.85 -12.06
N ASP A 85 -11.84 8.03 -10.94
CA ASP A 85 -13.20 7.55 -10.63
C ASP A 85 -13.79 8.30 -9.44
N ASP A 86 -15.07 8.07 -9.17
CA ASP A 86 -15.83 8.76 -8.13
C ASP A 86 -15.44 8.36 -6.69
N GLU A 87 -14.58 7.34 -6.51
CA GLU A 87 -14.12 6.88 -5.20
C GLU A 87 -12.69 7.36 -4.88
N THR A 88 -12.03 8.01 -5.82
CA THR A 88 -10.64 8.43 -5.73
C THR A 88 -10.53 9.95 -5.74
N PRO A 89 -10.41 10.61 -4.56
CA PRO A 89 -10.19 12.05 -4.52
C PRO A 89 -8.92 12.46 -5.26
N SER A 90 -9.03 13.48 -6.10
CA SER A 90 -7.91 14.03 -6.84
C SER A 90 -7.36 15.29 -6.15
N PHE A 91 -6.03 15.39 -6.11
CA PHE A 91 -5.28 16.44 -5.43
C PHE A 91 -4.95 17.60 -6.34
N SER A 92 -5.22 18.81 -5.83
CA SER A 92 -4.65 20.05 -6.30
C SER A 92 -3.83 20.70 -5.19
N ILE A 93 -2.68 21.28 -5.51
CA ILE A 93 -1.81 21.96 -4.54
C ILE A 93 -1.03 23.10 -5.17
N SER A 94 -0.97 24.21 -4.47
CA SER A 94 -0.03 25.26 -4.80
C SER A 94 0.40 26.08 -3.58
N LEU A 95 1.45 26.85 -3.80
CA LEU A 95 2.01 27.84 -2.87
C LEU A 95 2.44 29.05 -3.67
N TYR A 96 2.24 30.25 -3.15
CA TYR A 96 2.86 31.43 -3.71
C TYR A 96 4.37 31.26 -3.76
N ARG A 97 4.99 31.75 -4.83
CA ARG A 97 6.42 31.53 -5.13
C ARG A 97 7.38 31.79 -3.96
N PRO A 98 7.22 32.87 -3.14
CA PRO A 98 8.13 33.15 -2.04
C PRO A 98 8.14 32.06 -0.94
N TYR A 99 7.12 31.21 -0.90
CA TYR A 99 6.93 30.17 0.14
C TYR A 99 7.27 28.76 -0.32
N ARG A 100 7.63 28.58 -1.61
CA ARG A 100 8.05 27.29 -2.18
C ARG A 100 9.40 26.85 -1.64
N GLY A 101 9.65 25.54 -1.65
CA GLY A 101 10.93 24.96 -1.21
C GLY A 101 11.20 24.97 0.30
N LYS A 102 10.23 25.40 1.13
CA LYS A 102 10.38 25.56 2.59
C LYS A 102 9.66 24.49 3.41
N GLY A 103 9.19 23.40 2.79
CA GLY A 103 8.54 22.29 3.45
C GLY A 103 7.02 22.40 3.60
N LEU A 104 6.42 23.56 3.31
CA LEU A 104 4.98 23.79 3.51
C LEU A 104 4.13 22.85 2.66
N GLY A 105 4.48 22.63 1.39
CA GLY A 105 3.78 21.69 0.51
C GLY A 105 3.78 20.25 1.06
N THR A 106 4.91 19.82 1.62
CA THR A 106 5.00 18.51 2.28
C THR A 106 4.09 18.44 3.51
N ALA A 107 4.02 19.51 4.30
CA ALA A 107 3.19 19.57 5.49
C ALA A 107 1.69 19.54 5.14
N MET A 108 1.26 20.32 4.15
CA MET A 108 -0.13 20.34 3.65
C MET A 108 -0.56 18.97 3.08
N MET A 109 0.25 18.38 2.19
CA MET A 109 -0.06 17.06 1.64
C MET A 109 -0.15 15.99 2.72
N ARG A 110 0.77 16.01 3.69
CA ARG A 110 0.74 15.04 4.81
C ARG A 110 -0.53 15.17 5.65
N ALA A 111 -0.95 16.40 5.95
CA ALA A 111 -2.19 16.67 6.68
C ALA A 111 -3.39 16.12 5.91
N LEU A 112 -3.54 16.49 4.64
CA LEU A 112 -4.71 16.11 3.84
C LEU A 112 -4.74 14.60 3.53
N LEU A 113 -3.59 13.96 3.26
CA LEU A 113 -3.50 12.49 3.13
C LEU A 113 -3.89 11.78 4.43
N GLY A 114 -3.58 12.36 5.59
CA GLY A 114 -4.03 11.88 6.90
C GLY A 114 -5.55 11.90 7.01
N GLU A 115 -6.17 13.03 6.69
CA GLU A 115 -7.63 13.19 6.71
C GLU A 115 -8.36 12.22 5.78
N LEU A 116 -7.83 12.01 4.57
CA LEU A 116 -8.41 11.05 3.64
C LEU A 116 -8.36 9.61 4.19
N ARG A 117 -7.23 9.23 4.82
CA ARG A 117 -7.13 7.92 5.49
C ARG A 117 -8.15 7.78 6.61
N ASP A 118 -8.31 8.81 7.43
CA ASP A 118 -9.27 8.81 8.55
C ASP A 118 -10.72 8.79 8.06
N ALA A 119 -10.99 9.38 6.91
CA ALA A 119 -12.27 9.33 6.22
C ALA A 119 -12.54 7.98 5.51
N GLY A 120 -11.53 7.08 5.44
CA GLY A 120 -11.70 5.74 4.88
C GLY A 120 -11.40 5.61 3.40
N TYR A 121 -10.87 6.63 2.74
CA TYR A 121 -10.43 6.52 1.36
C TYR A 121 -9.26 5.55 1.24
N THR A 122 -9.26 4.74 0.18
CA THR A 122 -8.23 3.72 -0.05
C THR A 122 -7.10 4.21 -0.93
N ARG A 123 -7.34 5.27 -1.71
CA ARG A 123 -6.38 5.88 -2.62
C ARG A 123 -6.72 7.33 -2.89
N ALA A 124 -5.76 8.06 -3.42
CA ALA A 124 -5.89 9.40 -3.95
C ALA A 124 -5.08 9.53 -5.23
N SER A 125 -5.45 10.44 -6.11
CA SER A 125 -4.80 10.68 -7.39
C SER A 125 -4.36 12.13 -7.55
N LEU A 126 -3.55 12.39 -8.55
CA LEU A 126 -3.25 13.72 -9.08
C LEU A 126 -2.73 13.59 -10.52
N SER A 127 -2.81 14.68 -11.28
CA SER A 127 -2.06 14.86 -12.52
C SER A 127 -0.92 15.86 -12.32
N VAL A 128 0.18 15.63 -13.03
CA VAL A 128 1.35 16.50 -12.98
C VAL A 128 2.08 16.52 -14.33
N GLN A 129 2.46 17.69 -14.80
CA GLN A 129 3.28 17.80 -16.00
C GLN A 129 4.65 17.16 -15.80
N LYS A 130 5.14 16.44 -16.81
CA LYS A 130 6.36 15.62 -16.75
C LYS A 130 7.61 16.42 -16.36
N GLU A 131 7.66 17.68 -16.75
CA GLU A 131 8.77 18.60 -16.46
C GLU A 131 8.63 19.32 -15.11
N ASN A 132 7.50 19.16 -14.41
CA ASN A 132 7.23 19.87 -13.16
C ASN A 132 8.08 19.28 -12.02
N PRO A 133 8.94 20.07 -11.35
CA PRO A 133 9.76 19.60 -10.25
C PRO A 133 8.95 19.13 -9.02
N ALA A 134 7.66 19.44 -8.95
CA ALA A 134 6.75 18.95 -7.92
C ALA A 134 6.58 17.41 -7.98
N LEU A 135 6.88 16.77 -9.11
CA LEU A 135 6.92 15.32 -9.26
C LEU A 135 7.69 14.65 -8.09
N HIS A 136 8.86 15.17 -7.75
CA HIS A 136 9.65 14.65 -6.64
C HIS A 136 8.99 14.80 -5.26
N LEU A 137 8.15 15.83 -5.06
CA LEU A 137 7.35 15.94 -3.84
C LEU A 137 6.33 14.81 -3.80
N TYR A 138 5.61 14.57 -4.89
CA TYR A 138 4.57 13.54 -4.95
C TYR A 138 5.14 12.13 -4.75
N GLU A 139 6.28 11.81 -5.38
CA GLU A 139 6.97 10.55 -5.17
C GLU A 139 7.35 10.34 -3.68
N ARG A 140 7.91 11.36 -3.01
CA ARG A 140 8.22 11.29 -1.57
C ARG A 140 6.98 11.15 -0.68
N MET A 141 5.81 11.62 -1.14
CA MET A 141 4.53 11.45 -0.45
C MET A 141 3.85 10.10 -0.73
N GLY A 142 4.47 9.24 -1.57
CA GLY A 142 4.00 7.90 -1.86
C GLY A 142 3.16 7.77 -3.13
N PHE A 143 3.02 8.84 -3.90
CA PHE A 143 2.40 8.77 -5.21
C PHE A 143 3.32 8.04 -6.20
N ARG A 144 2.72 7.26 -7.09
CA ARG A 144 3.40 6.52 -8.15
C ARG A 144 2.74 6.78 -9.48
N ILE A 145 3.54 6.90 -10.54
CA ILE A 145 3.05 7.03 -11.91
C ILE A 145 2.31 5.74 -12.27
N VAL A 146 1.09 5.88 -12.77
CA VAL A 146 0.23 4.77 -13.23
C VAL A 146 -0.03 4.81 -14.72
N GLY A 147 0.24 5.93 -15.39
CA GLY A 147 0.09 6.14 -16.82
C GLY A 147 0.27 7.60 -17.20
N ASP A 148 -0.01 7.91 -18.47
CA ASP A 148 -0.13 9.30 -18.91
C ASP A 148 -1.40 9.92 -18.31
N GLY A 149 -1.37 11.24 -18.10
CA GLY A 149 -2.50 12.02 -17.59
C GLY A 149 -3.55 12.28 -18.68
N PHE A 150 -4.06 13.52 -18.71
CA PHE A 150 -5.03 13.92 -19.73
C PHE A 150 -4.43 13.86 -21.15
N ASP A 151 -3.15 14.15 -21.27
CA ASP A 151 -2.40 14.05 -22.51
C ASP A 151 -0.97 13.52 -22.28
N GLU A 152 -0.18 13.44 -23.37
CA GLU A 152 1.18 12.91 -23.36
C GLU A 152 2.18 13.77 -22.56
N THR A 153 1.83 14.98 -22.15
CA THR A 153 2.71 15.90 -21.40
C THR A 153 2.60 15.71 -19.89
N GLU A 154 1.62 14.95 -19.42
CA GLU A 154 1.32 14.77 -18.01
C GLU A 154 1.48 13.32 -17.55
N TRP A 155 1.80 13.17 -16.26
CA TRP A 155 1.69 11.90 -15.55
C TRP A 155 0.43 11.87 -14.70
N LEU A 156 -0.33 10.79 -14.80
CA LEU A 156 -1.31 10.42 -13.80
C LEU A 156 -0.61 9.65 -12.68
N MET A 157 -0.79 10.09 -11.45
CA MET A 157 -0.18 9.48 -10.28
C MET A 157 -1.22 9.08 -9.24
N VAL A 158 -0.95 7.96 -8.54
CA VAL A 158 -1.82 7.43 -7.49
C VAL A 158 -1.02 7.16 -6.22
N CYS A 159 -1.58 7.54 -5.08
CA CYS A 159 -1.11 7.20 -3.74
C CYS A 159 -2.10 6.25 -3.07
N GLY A 160 -1.63 5.09 -2.62
CA GLY A 160 -2.42 4.23 -1.72
C GLY A 160 -2.51 4.86 -0.33
N LEU A 161 -3.73 5.00 0.17
CA LEU A 161 -4.05 5.62 1.46
C LEU A 161 -4.30 4.60 2.56
N ASN A 162 -4.00 3.33 2.29
CA ASN A 162 -4.15 2.32 3.33
C ASN A 162 -3.52 2.87 4.60
N ARG A 163 -4.28 2.91 5.69
CA ARG A 163 -3.69 3.18 7.01
C ARG A 163 -2.41 2.37 7.05
N ALA A 164 -1.34 2.95 7.56
CA ALA A 164 -0.29 2.17 8.18
C ALA A 164 -0.96 1.53 9.42
N THR A 165 -1.87 0.58 9.16
CA THR A 165 -2.45 -0.25 10.21
C THR A 165 -1.26 -0.91 10.85
N ALA A 166 -1.03 -0.65 12.13
CA ALA A 166 0.04 -1.28 12.85
C ALA A 166 -0.15 -2.79 12.68
N LEU A 167 0.73 -3.40 11.88
CA LEU A 167 0.70 -4.83 11.68
C LEU A 167 1.20 -5.47 12.97
N GLU A 168 0.32 -6.17 13.65
CA GLU A 168 0.71 -7.07 14.70
C GLU A 168 1.19 -8.38 14.07
N ILE A 169 2.48 -8.69 14.20
CA ILE A 169 3.06 -9.94 13.73
C ILE A 169 3.46 -10.79 14.96
N ARG A 170 2.83 -11.94 15.09
CA ARG A 170 3.06 -12.87 16.21
C ARG A 170 2.96 -14.32 15.78
N ARG A 171 3.35 -15.22 16.66
CA ARG A 171 3.02 -16.65 16.48
C ARG A 171 1.51 -16.86 16.57
N ALA A 172 1.01 -17.78 15.77
CA ALA A 172 -0.36 -18.24 15.86
C ALA A 172 -0.58 -19.05 17.15
N GLU A 173 -1.73 -18.83 17.73
CA GLU A 173 -2.23 -19.51 18.91
C GLU A 173 -3.41 -20.44 18.54
N PRO A 174 -3.86 -21.34 19.42
CA PRO A 174 -5.01 -22.20 19.14
C PRO A 174 -6.28 -21.46 18.74
N ASP A 175 -6.51 -20.26 19.28
CA ASP A 175 -7.66 -19.42 18.95
C ASP A 175 -7.61 -18.87 17.51
N ASP A 176 -6.45 -18.89 16.86
CA ASP A 176 -6.28 -18.47 15.48
C ASP A 176 -6.64 -19.56 14.47
N VAL A 177 -6.81 -20.79 14.89
CA VAL A 177 -7.05 -21.94 14.01
C VAL A 177 -8.21 -21.73 13.03
N PRO A 178 -9.37 -21.16 13.43
CA PRO A 178 -10.43 -20.87 12.46
C PRO A 178 -9.96 -19.95 11.32
N ASN A 179 -9.18 -18.93 11.65
CA ASN A 179 -8.63 -18.01 10.64
C ASN A 179 -7.57 -18.69 9.75
N LEU A 180 -6.68 -19.52 10.33
CA LEU A 180 -5.69 -20.29 9.58
C LEU A 180 -6.34 -21.22 8.56
N VAL A 181 -7.45 -21.88 8.95
CA VAL A 181 -8.22 -22.74 8.05
C VAL A 181 -8.76 -21.95 6.86
N GLU A 182 -9.43 -20.83 7.09
CA GLU A 182 -10.00 -20.03 6.00
C GLU A 182 -8.90 -19.39 5.12
N MET A 183 -7.80 -18.95 5.69
CA MET A 183 -6.65 -18.44 4.92
C MET A 183 -6.07 -19.52 4.02
N ARG A 184 -5.97 -20.77 4.50
CA ARG A 184 -5.47 -21.91 3.70
C ARG A 184 -6.43 -22.29 2.59
N ILE A 185 -7.73 -22.34 2.86
CA ILE A 185 -8.75 -22.61 1.83
C ILE A 185 -8.69 -21.52 0.74
N THR A 186 -8.68 -20.25 1.15
CA THR A 186 -8.60 -19.12 0.20
C THR A 186 -7.35 -19.23 -0.66
N GLN A 187 -6.19 -19.50 -0.07
CA GLN A 187 -4.94 -19.71 -0.80
C GLN A 187 -5.07 -20.79 -1.86
N LEU A 188 -5.57 -21.96 -1.49
CA LEU A 188 -5.71 -23.11 -2.41
C LEU A 188 -6.61 -22.78 -3.59
N LEU A 189 -7.73 -22.10 -3.34
CA LEU A 189 -8.66 -21.67 -4.40
C LEU A 189 -8.02 -20.65 -5.34
N GLU A 190 -7.28 -19.67 -4.82
CA GLU A 190 -6.55 -18.70 -5.64
C GLU A 190 -5.41 -19.34 -6.45
N GLU A 191 -4.80 -20.42 -5.94
CA GLU A 191 -3.81 -21.23 -6.67
C GLU A 191 -4.45 -22.18 -7.71
N GLY A 192 -5.77 -22.11 -7.89
CA GLY A 192 -6.50 -22.86 -8.92
C GLY A 192 -6.97 -24.25 -8.48
N ALA A 193 -6.86 -24.60 -7.19
CA ALA A 193 -7.41 -25.86 -6.69
C ALA A 193 -8.95 -25.87 -6.77
N GLN A 194 -9.52 -27.03 -7.10
CA GLN A 194 -10.97 -27.24 -7.05
C GLN A 194 -11.39 -27.77 -5.69
N GLU A 195 -12.46 -27.22 -5.13
CA GLU A 195 -13.02 -27.68 -3.85
C GLU A 195 -13.78 -29.00 -4.05
N SER A 196 -13.02 -30.08 -4.27
CA SER A 196 -13.58 -31.43 -4.49
C SER A 196 -14.02 -32.11 -3.20
N VAL A 197 -13.46 -31.67 -2.06
CA VAL A 197 -13.76 -32.18 -0.72
C VAL A 197 -13.74 -31.04 0.30
N ASN A 198 -14.53 -31.13 1.36
CA ASN A 198 -14.48 -30.17 2.46
C ASN A 198 -13.23 -30.41 3.33
N LEU A 199 -12.18 -29.64 3.12
CA LEU A 199 -10.92 -29.71 3.87
C LEU A 199 -10.97 -29.08 5.28
N ARG A 200 -11.98 -28.24 5.59
CA ARG A 200 -12.03 -27.47 6.84
C ARG A 200 -11.89 -28.32 8.10
N PRO A 201 -12.61 -29.46 8.25
CA PRO A 201 -12.44 -30.30 9.43
C PRO A 201 -11.01 -30.85 9.55
N ALA A 202 -10.44 -31.37 8.47
CA ALA A 202 -9.09 -31.96 8.45
C ALA A 202 -8.00 -30.89 8.74
N LEU A 203 -8.14 -29.68 8.18
CA LEU A 203 -7.23 -28.57 8.46
C LEU A 203 -7.31 -28.15 9.92
N ARG A 204 -8.52 -28.03 10.46
CA ARG A 204 -8.71 -27.67 11.87
C ARG A 204 -8.06 -28.69 12.80
N ASP A 205 -8.28 -29.98 12.57
CA ASP A 205 -7.69 -31.07 13.39
C ASP A 205 -6.18 -31.10 13.25
N HIS A 206 -5.64 -30.84 12.05
CA HIS A 206 -4.21 -30.72 11.80
C HIS A 206 -3.59 -29.57 12.61
N TYR A 207 -4.13 -28.36 12.48
CA TYR A 207 -3.58 -27.19 13.16
C TYR A 207 -3.67 -27.33 14.69
N PHE A 208 -4.80 -27.77 15.25
CA PHE A 208 -4.91 -27.96 16.70
C PHE A 208 -3.90 -28.95 17.25
N ARG A 209 -3.72 -30.09 16.58
CA ARG A 209 -2.76 -31.12 17.03
C ARG A 209 -1.33 -30.63 16.96
N HIS A 210 -0.95 -30.08 15.82
CA HIS A 210 0.44 -29.77 15.53
C HIS A 210 0.93 -28.43 16.12
N LEU A 211 0.03 -27.53 16.45
CA LEU A 211 0.36 -26.38 17.30
C LEU A 211 0.60 -26.83 18.75
N ALA A 212 -0.20 -27.76 19.25
CA ALA A 212 -0.10 -28.25 20.63
C ALA A 212 1.17 -29.11 20.88
N ASP A 213 1.57 -29.94 19.92
CA ASP A 213 2.75 -30.83 20.03
C ASP A 213 4.05 -30.17 19.53
N SER A 214 3.98 -28.89 19.09
CA SER A 214 5.12 -28.10 18.57
C SER A 214 5.80 -28.75 17.34
N THR A 215 5.04 -29.48 16.52
CA THR A 215 5.51 -29.97 15.21
C THR A 215 5.10 -29.08 14.05
N PHE A 216 4.24 -28.11 14.31
CA PHE A 216 3.86 -27.05 13.39
C PHE A 216 3.92 -25.70 14.08
N PHE A 217 4.48 -24.70 13.36
CA PHE A 217 4.54 -23.30 13.78
C PHE A 217 3.92 -22.45 12.68
N SER A 218 3.22 -21.39 13.06
CA SER A 218 2.72 -20.38 12.11
C SER A 218 3.02 -19.01 12.67
N TRP A 219 3.54 -18.13 11.79
CA TRP A 219 3.62 -16.70 12.05
C TRP A 219 2.53 -16.02 11.24
N VAL A 220 1.79 -15.14 11.88
CA VAL A 220 0.59 -14.49 11.32
C VAL A 220 0.70 -12.99 11.46
N ALA A 221 0.11 -12.26 10.50
CA ALA A 221 -0.01 -10.81 10.55
C ALA A 221 -1.48 -10.42 10.69
N PHE A 222 -1.75 -9.54 11.63
CA PHE A 222 -3.06 -8.95 11.86
C PHE A 222 -3.03 -7.46 11.54
N ALA A 223 -4.13 -6.98 11.00
CA ALA A 223 -4.42 -5.58 10.78
C ALA A 223 -5.83 -5.31 11.30
N ASP A 224 -6.01 -4.35 12.19
CA ASP A 224 -7.30 -4.02 12.84
C ASP A 224 -8.01 -5.27 13.40
N GLY A 225 -7.25 -6.17 14.06
CA GLY A 225 -7.77 -7.41 14.63
C GLY A 225 -8.17 -8.48 13.61
N ARG A 226 -7.91 -8.28 12.31
CA ARG A 226 -8.19 -9.27 11.25
C ARG A 226 -6.90 -9.85 10.71
N MET A 227 -6.85 -11.18 10.60
CA MET A 227 -5.70 -11.85 9.99
C MET A 227 -5.61 -11.50 8.50
N VAL A 228 -4.45 -10.97 8.09
CA VAL A 228 -4.19 -10.50 6.72
C VAL A 228 -3.12 -11.30 6.00
N ALA A 229 -2.26 -12.00 6.75
CA ALA A 229 -1.26 -12.90 6.17
C ALA A 229 -0.92 -14.05 7.12
N THR A 230 -0.50 -15.16 6.54
CA THR A 230 -0.08 -16.38 7.25
C THR A 230 1.21 -16.95 6.67
N SER A 231 1.89 -17.74 7.48
CA SER A 231 2.99 -18.61 7.09
C SER A 231 2.93 -19.88 7.95
N GLY A 232 3.42 -21.00 7.46
CA GLY A 232 3.45 -22.23 8.20
C GLY A 232 4.78 -22.97 8.06
N LEU A 233 5.21 -23.63 9.12
CA LEU A 233 6.42 -24.42 9.20
C LEU A 233 6.09 -25.76 9.88
N SER A 234 6.16 -26.85 9.14
CA SER A 234 6.11 -28.19 9.71
C SER A 234 7.52 -28.71 9.94
N ILE A 235 7.77 -29.30 11.11
CA ILE A 235 9.04 -29.97 11.40
C ILE A 235 8.93 -31.44 10.97
N VAL A 236 9.76 -31.85 10.02
CA VAL A 236 9.81 -33.20 9.48
C VAL A 236 11.13 -33.82 9.87
N GLU A 237 11.10 -35.02 10.46
CA GLU A 237 12.30 -35.76 10.79
C GLU A 237 12.58 -36.85 9.74
N LYS A 238 13.82 -36.95 9.33
CA LYS A 238 14.37 -37.97 8.42
C LYS A 238 15.63 -38.56 9.04
N PRO A 239 16.05 -39.75 8.63
CA PRO A 239 17.37 -40.24 9.04
C PRO A 239 18.46 -39.20 8.75
N PRO A 240 19.35 -38.89 9.72
CA PRO A 240 20.44 -37.97 9.52
C PRO A 240 21.35 -38.36 8.33
N TYR A 241 21.84 -37.35 7.62
CA TYR A 241 22.79 -37.50 6.50
C TYR A 241 23.80 -36.38 6.50
N PHE A 242 24.88 -36.48 5.73
CA PHE A 242 25.98 -35.46 5.74
C PHE A 242 25.52 -34.07 5.45
N GLY A 243 24.52 -33.84 4.58
CA GLY A 243 23.97 -32.53 4.27
C GLY A 243 22.97 -32.01 5.31
N CYS A 244 22.48 -32.87 6.24
CA CYS A 244 21.57 -32.50 7.33
C CYS A 244 21.82 -33.43 8.52
N PRO A 245 22.86 -33.20 9.34
CA PRO A 245 23.23 -34.07 10.45
C PRO A 245 22.19 -34.18 11.55
N THR A 246 21.29 -33.21 11.68
CA THR A 246 20.18 -33.25 12.64
C THR A 246 19.02 -34.15 12.17
N GLY A 247 18.92 -34.42 10.87
CA GLY A 247 17.78 -35.08 10.26
C GLY A 247 16.49 -34.24 10.26
N LYS A 248 16.48 -33.05 10.89
CA LYS A 248 15.32 -32.17 10.98
C LYS A 248 15.25 -31.22 9.79
N ILE A 249 14.11 -31.16 9.16
CA ILE A 249 13.83 -30.29 8.00
C ILE A 249 12.59 -29.47 8.32
N GLY A 250 12.68 -28.16 8.13
CA GLY A 250 11.54 -27.25 8.16
C GLY A 250 10.84 -27.24 6.82
N LEU A 251 9.62 -27.71 6.74
CA LEU A 251 8.80 -27.65 5.51
C LEU A 251 7.87 -26.44 5.58
N VAL A 252 8.12 -25.42 4.76
CA VAL A 252 7.30 -24.22 4.68
C VAL A 252 6.05 -24.47 3.86
N SER A 253 4.92 -24.03 4.37
CA SER A 253 3.60 -24.14 3.72
C SER A 253 2.71 -22.97 4.12
N GLY A 254 1.54 -22.80 3.49
CA GLY A 254 0.54 -21.83 3.91
C GLY A 254 1.05 -20.37 3.88
N MET A 255 2.01 -20.05 3.01
CA MET A 255 2.46 -18.67 2.78
C MET A 255 1.40 -17.94 1.97
N TYR A 256 0.59 -17.15 2.65
CA TYR A 256 -0.48 -16.41 2.00
C TYR A 256 -0.61 -15.00 2.56
N THR A 257 -0.85 -14.05 1.67
CA THR A 257 -1.17 -12.66 2.00
C THR A 257 -2.40 -12.24 1.21
N LYS A 258 -3.42 -11.74 1.90
CA LYS A 258 -4.64 -11.23 1.24
C LYS A 258 -4.30 -10.19 0.17
N PRO A 259 -5.01 -10.15 -0.98
CA PRO A 259 -4.68 -9.27 -2.11
C PRO A 259 -4.44 -7.81 -1.73
N ALA A 260 -5.32 -7.22 -0.92
CA ALA A 260 -5.19 -5.83 -0.47
C ALA A 260 -3.92 -5.53 0.37
N TRP A 261 -3.24 -6.57 0.86
CA TRP A 261 -2.05 -6.47 1.72
C TRP A 261 -0.76 -6.94 1.03
N ARG A 262 -0.84 -7.31 -0.25
CA ARG A 262 0.34 -7.74 -1.04
C ARG A 262 1.27 -6.58 -1.35
N ARG A 263 2.52 -6.88 -1.67
CA ARG A 263 3.59 -5.93 -2.08
C ARG A 263 3.99 -4.91 -1.00
N GLN A 264 3.63 -5.15 0.27
CA GLN A 264 3.96 -4.31 1.42
C GLN A 264 5.07 -4.92 2.30
N GLY A 265 5.75 -5.97 1.85
CA GLY A 265 6.83 -6.62 2.59
C GLY A 265 6.39 -7.69 3.60
N ILE A 266 5.09 -7.83 3.89
CA ILE A 266 4.55 -8.71 4.95
C ILE A 266 5.00 -10.17 4.77
N ALA A 267 4.84 -10.73 3.57
CA ALA A 267 5.25 -12.12 3.29
C ALA A 267 6.74 -12.34 3.52
N ARG A 268 7.58 -11.33 3.26
CA ARG A 268 9.03 -11.39 3.51
C ARG A 268 9.34 -11.40 4.99
N ASP A 269 8.67 -10.58 5.78
CA ASP A 269 8.84 -10.55 7.24
C ASP A 269 8.41 -11.89 7.87
N LEU A 270 7.27 -12.44 7.44
CA LEU A 270 6.82 -13.75 7.90
C LEU A 270 7.82 -14.85 7.53
N LEU A 271 8.37 -14.80 6.31
CA LEU A 271 9.35 -15.80 5.86
C LEU A 271 10.65 -15.74 6.67
N PHE A 272 11.16 -14.57 7.02
CA PHE A 272 12.31 -14.45 7.92
C PHE A 272 12.04 -15.07 9.28
N ARG A 273 10.87 -14.79 9.86
CA ARG A 273 10.47 -15.38 11.16
C ARG A 273 10.34 -16.91 11.09
N ILE A 274 9.83 -17.43 9.97
CA ILE A 274 9.77 -18.89 9.73
C ILE A 274 11.16 -19.51 9.63
N VAL A 275 12.09 -18.85 8.95
CA VAL A 275 13.48 -19.34 8.84
C VAL A 275 14.18 -19.30 10.20
N ASP A 276 13.97 -18.23 10.98
CA ASP A 276 14.52 -18.14 12.34
C ASP A 276 13.88 -19.18 13.28
N GLU A 277 12.58 -19.44 13.14
CA GLU A 277 11.90 -20.51 13.86
C GLU A 277 12.51 -21.88 13.54
N ALA A 278 12.72 -22.19 12.25
CA ALA A 278 13.35 -23.43 11.83
C ALA A 278 14.76 -23.60 12.43
N ARG A 279 15.54 -22.51 12.49
CA ARG A 279 16.87 -22.51 13.16
C ARG A 279 16.73 -22.82 14.66
N ALA A 280 15.78 -22.16 15.34
CA ALA A 280 15.52 -22.38 16.77
C ALA A 280 15.09 -23.81 17.06
N GLN A 281 14.38 -24.47 16.14
CA GLN A 281 13.96 -25.87 16.24
C GLN A 281 15.07 -26.86 15.83
N GLY A 282 16.26 -26.39 15.48
CA GLY A 282 17.42 -27.23 15.11
C GLY A 282 17.30 -27.84 13.71
N CYS A 283 16.51 -27.27 12.81
CA CYS A 283 16.44 -27.74 11.43
C CYS A 283 17.77 -27.51 10.71
N GLY A 284 18.26 -28.52 10.00
CA GLY A 284 19.46 -28.42 9.15
C GLY A 284 19.17 -27.86 7.75
N ALA A 285 17.90 -27.81 7.36
CA ALA A 285 17.45 -27.23 6.09
C ALA A 285 16.00 -26.74 6.19
N VAL A 286 15.65 -25.79 5.32
CA VAL A 286 14.27 -25.34 5.11
C VAL A 286 13.89 -25.59 3.66
N GLN A 287 12.74 -26.18 3.41
CA GLN A 287 12.22 -26.54 2.10
C GLN A 287 10.84 -25.97 1.86
N ILE A 288 10.52 -25.69 0.61
CA ILE A 288 9.20 -25.23 0.18
C ILE A 288 8.89 -25.71 -1.24
N THR A 289 7.61 -26.06 -1.47
CA THR A 289 7.06 -26.18 -2.81
C THR A 289 6.46 -24.82 -3.17
N ALA A 290 7.12 -24.07 -4.06
CA ALA A 290 6.78 -22.69 -4.39
C ALA A 290 5.93 -22.64 -5.65
N SER A 291 4.90 -21.78 -5.66
CA SER A 291 4.25 -21.31 -6.89
C SER A 291 5.21 -20.43 -7.68
N ASP A 292 4.99 -20.30 -8.98
CA ASP A 292 5.81 -19.43 -9.85
C ASP A 292 5.82 -17.97 -9.35
N GLU A 293 4.70 -17.48 -8.84
CA GLU A 293 4.58 -16.14 -8.25
C GLU A 293 5.40 -15.98 -6.95
N GLY A 294 5.54 -17.04 -6.17
CA GLY A 294 6.28 -17.04 -4.89
C GLY A 294 7.80 -17.14 -5.06
N VAL A 295 8.29 -17.71 -6.17
CA VAL A 295 9.72 -17.97 -6.41
C VAL A 295 10.60 -16.73 -6.21
N PRO A 296 10.24 -15.51 -6.71
CA PRO A 296 11.07 -14.31 -6.49
C PRO A 296 11.25 -13.97 -5.01
N LEU A 297 10.21 -14.14 -4.19
CA LEU A 297 10.28 -13.91 -2.75
C LEU A 297 11.28 -14.87 -2.09
N TYR A 298 11.16 -16.18 -2.35
CA TYR A 298 12.01 -17.19 -1.73
C TYR A 298 13.48 -17.02 -2.15
N ARG A 299 13.74 -16.73 -3.42
CA ARG A 299 15.10 -16.41 -3.90
C ARG A 299 15.70 -15.19 -3.21
N SER A 300 14.90 -14.16 -2.92
CA SER A 300 15.38 -12.96 -2.23
C SER A 300 15.83 -13.20 -0.79
N VAL A 301 15.45 -14.34 -0.20
CA VAL A 301 15.82 -14.78 1.15
C VAL A 301 16.90 -15.85 1.13
N GLY A 302 17.32 -16.29 -0.06
CA GLY A 302 18.43 -17.25 -0.24
C GLY A 302 18.00 -18.68 -0.54
N PHE A 303 16.73 -18.95 -0.82
CA PHE A 303 16.32 -20.26 -1.31
C PHE A 303 16.87 -20.53 -2.71
N VAL A 304 17.39 -21.72 -2.91
CA VAL A 304 17.90 -22.20 -4.19
C VAL A 304 17.05 -23.39 -4.69
N ARG A 305 16.94 -23.49 -6.00
CA ARG A 305 16.20 -24.60 -6.60
C ARG A 305 16.94 -25.92 -6.38
N ASN A 306 16.25 -26.94 -5.86
CA ASN A 306 16.77 -28.30 -5.79
C ASN A 306 16.09 -29.12 -6.91
N ALA A 307 16.89 -29.63 -7.85
CA ALA A 307 16.40 -30.37 -9.01
C ALA A 307 16.05 -31.85 -8.70
N ASN A 308 16.33 -32.34 -7.50
CA ASN A 308 16.23 -33.78 -7.16
C ASN A 308 14.92 -34.16 -6.44
N PHE A 309 13.88 -33.32 -6.54
CA PHE A 309 12.58 -33.63 -5.95
C PHE A 309 11.68 -34.31 -6.97
N LEU A 310 11.19 -35.51 -6.63
CA LEU A 310 10.21 -36.26 -7.42
C LEU A 310 8.99 -36.53 -6.56
N GLN A 311 7.80 -36.50 -7.16
CA GLN A 311 6.53 -36.77 -6.51
C GLN A 311 5.75 -37.85 -7.30
N LEU A 312 5.18 -38.82 -6.58
CA LEU A 312 4.19 -39.74 -7.10
C LEU A 312 2.87 -39.52 -6.37
N ALA A 313 1.80 -39.25 -7.12
CA ALA A 313 0.45 -39.20 -6.56
C ALA A 313 -0.05 -40.65 -6.38
N LEU A 314 -0.73 -40.95 -5.25
CA LEU A 314 -1.29 -42.24 -4.89
C LEU A 314 -2.81 -42.24 -5.03
#